data_62230648103f880f0d6c525a677af4f0
#
_entry.id   62230648103f880f0d6c525a677af4f0
#
_cell.length_a   1.000
_cell.length_b   1.000
_cell.length_c   1.000
_cell.angle_alpha   90.00
_cell.angle_beta   90.00
_cell.angle_gamma   90.00
#
_symmetry.space_group_name_H-M   'P 1'
#
loop_
_entity.id
_entity.type
_entity.pdbx_description
1 polymer ?
#
loop_
_entity_poly.entity_id
_entity_poly.type
_entity_poly.pdbx_seq_one_letter_code
_entity_poly.pdbx_strand_id
1 'polypeptide(L)'
;MRLIIFILSGILLLALNAKAEIVYMNCKFNEGWHQKGKNYENVKKSEDIALVWDKEKKFIKRNDKTYEPYYLFNDTFHWSHKWTGWYDKYVLNAINGNLTMTGYNRKENWENNYYYTCDKTQKKF
;
A
#
# COMPACT_ATOMS: atom_id res chain seq x y z
N MET A 1 25.46 22.10 -34.40
CA MET A 1 24.44 21.06 -34.57
C MET A 1 24.58 19.87 -33.62
N ARG A 2 25.78 19.31 -33.45
CA ARG A 2 25.96 18.16 -32.53
C ARG A 2 25.64 18.44 -31.05
N LEU A 3 25.96 19.63 -30.56
CA LEU A 3 25.70 20.06 -29.17
C LEU A 3 24.21 20.15 -28.84
N ILE A 4 23.37 20.57 -29.80
CA ILE A 4 21.92 20.73 -29.62
C ILE A 4 21.25 19.35 -29.50
N ILE A 5 21.72 18.36 -30.26
CA ILE A 5 21.19 16.99 -30.21
C ILE A 5 21.49 16.32 -28.88
N PHE A 6 22.68 16.55 -28.29
CA PHE A 6 23.04 16.02 -26.96
C PHE A 6 22.18 16.59 -25.83
N ILE A 7 21.87 17.89 -25.87
CA ILE A 7 21.05 18.55 -24.87
C ILE A 7 19.60 18.01 -24.93
N LEU A 8 19.04 17.84 -26.10
CA LEU A 8 17.69 17.27 -26.29
C LEU A 8 17.59 15.83 -25.80
N SER A 9 18.60 15.00 -26.05
CA SER A 9 18.65 13.62 -25.56
C SER A 9 18.72 13.55 -24.03
N GLY A 10 19.50 14.42 -23.40
CA GLY A 10 19.61 14.50 -21.95
C GLY A 10 18.31 14.91 -21.28
N ILE A 11 17.61 15.89 -21.83
CA ILE A 11 16.31 16.36 -21.31
C ILE A 11 15.25 15.28 -21.45
N LEU A 12 15.21 14.56 -22.57
CA LEU A 12 14.29 13.45 -22.79
C LEU A 12 14.51 12.30 -21.81
N LEU A 13 15.75 11.92 -21.54
CA LEU A 13 16.09 10.87 -20.57
C LEU A 13 15.68 11.25 -19.16
N LEU A 14 15.90 12.49 -18.74
CA LEU A 14 15.47 12.99 -17.43
C LEU A 14 13.95 13.01 -17.30
N ALA A 15 13.23 13.41 -18.34
CA ALA A 15 11.77 13.43 -18.36
C ALA A 15 11.19 12.01 -18.29
N LEU A 16 11.79 11.04 -18.99
CA LEU A 16 11.37 9.63 -18.92
C LEU A 16 11.61 9.03 -17.54
N ASN A 17 12.73 9.31 -16.90
CA ASN A 17 13.03 8.84 -15.56
C ASN A 17 12.09 9.45 -14.50
N ALA A 18 11.67 10.69 -14.66
CA ALA A 18 10.74 11.36 -13.75
C ALA A 18 9.30 10.81 -13.84
N LYS A 19 8.92 10.19 -14.98
CA LYS A 19 7.56 9.70 -15.22
C LYS A 19 7.28 8.29 -14.69
N ALA A 20 8.31 7.52 -14.36
CA ALA A 20 8.17 6.08 -14.07
C ALA A 20 8.49 5.73 -12.62
N GLU A 21 8.07 6.56 -11.66
CA GLU A 21 8.36 6.26 -10.26
C GLU A 21 7.33 5.31 -9.67
N ILE A 22 7.75 4.05 -9.54
CA ILE A 22 6.98 3.00 -8.87
C ILE A 22 7.78 2.54 -7.67
N VAL A 23 7.13 2.52 -6.51
CA VAL A 23 7.74 2.09 -5.26
C VAL A 23 7.18 0.73 -4.87
N TYR A 24 8.08 -0.23 -4.67
CA TYR A 24 7.74 -1.56 -4.17
C TYR A 24 8.01 -1.61 -2.68
N MET A 25 7.08 -2.18 -1.93
CA MET A 25 7.21 -2.34 -0.48
C MET A 25 6.83 -3.74 -0.07
N ASN A 26 7.54 -4.28 0.91
CA ASN A 26 7.17 -5.51 1.59
C ASN A 26 6.76 -5.16 3.01
N CYS A 27 5.54 -5.55 3.38
CA CYS A 27 4.97 -5.26 4.69
C CYS A 27 4.91 -6.54 5.50
N LYS A 28 5.69 -6.60 6.57
CA LYS A 28 5.73 -7.76 7.46
C LYS A 28 4.72 -7.61 8.57
N PHE A 29 3.98 -8.68 8.82
CA PHE A 29 3.01 -8.75 9.89
C PHE A 29 3.71 -8.68 11.25
N ASN A 30 3.22 -7.79 12.13
CA ASN A 30 3.72 -7.66 13.50
C ASN A 30 2.75 -8.27 14.50
N GLU A 31 1.51 -7.77 14.52
CA GLU A 31 0.48 -8.21 15.44
C GLU A 31 -0.90 -7.94 14.88
N GLY A 32 -1.91 -8.58 15.45
CA GLY A 32 -3.29 -8.36 15.05
C GLY A 32 -4.26 -9.00 16.01
N TRP A 33 -5.53 -8.68 15.81
CA TRP A 33 -6.60 -9.26 16.58
C TRP A 33 -7.91 -9.29 15.78
N HIS A 34 -8.76 -10.25 16.14
CA HIS A 34 -10.13 -10.37 15.66
C HIS A 34 -11.10 -10.13 16.80
N GLN A 35 -12.21 -9.49 16.50
CA GLN A 35 -13.31 -9.34 17.45
C GLN A 35 -14.63 -9.66 16.74
N LYS A 36 -15.35 -10.64 17.25
CA LYS A 36 -16.71 -10.99 16.81
C LYS A 36 -17.66 -10.82 17.98
N GLY A 37 -18.50 -9.78 17.93
CA GLY A 37 -19.32 -9.41 19.07
C GLY A 37 -18.46 -9.08 20.28
N LYS A 38 -18.60 -9.87 21.36
CA LYS A 38 -17.82 -9.71 22.60
C LYS A 38 -16.58 -10.61 22.64
N ASN A 39 -16.41 -11.50 21.66
CA ASN A 39 -15.30 -12.44 21.60
C ASN A 39 -14.07 -11.79 20.95
N TYR A 40 -12.95 -11.86 21.64
CA TYR A 40 -11.68 -11.28 21.22
C TYR A 40 -10.64 -12.38 21.07
N GLU A 41 -9.89 -12.36 19.98
CA GLU A 41 -8.84 -13.31 19.69
C GLU A 41 -7.60 -12.61 19.12
N ASN A 42 -6.43 -12.90 19.69
CA ASN A 42 -5.18 -12.42 19.14
C ASN A 42 -4.76 -13.25 17.94
N VAL A 43 -4.30 -12.58 16.89
CA VAL A 43 -3.72 -13.21 15.71
C VAL A 43 -2.22 -13.18 15.84
N LYS A 44 -1.60 -14.35 15.95
CA LYS A 44 -0.15 -14.46 16.16
C LYS A 44 0.65 -14.49 14.86
N LYS A 45 0.01 -14.88 13.75
CA LYS A 45 0.68 -15.05 12.47
C LYS A 45 -0.27 -14.71 11.33
N SER A 46 0.25 -13.98 10.36
CA SER A 46 -0.44 -13.67 9.11
C SER A 46 0.57 -13.54 7.98
N GLU A 47 0.10 -13.60 6.74
CA GLU A 47 0.95 -13.45 5.57
C GLU A 47 1.42 -12.01 5.41
N ASP A 48 2.62 -11.84 4.86
CA ASP A 48 3.13 -10.55 4.49
C ASP A 48 2.34 -9.96 3.32
N ILE A 49 2.32 -8.64 3.25
CA ILE A 49 1.65 -7.90 2.19
C ILE A 49 2.69 -7.25 1.29
N ALA A 50 2.59 -7.49 -0.01
CA ALA A 50 3.36 -6.79 -1.01
C ALA A 50 2.55 -5.59 -1.53
N LEU A 51 3.14 -4.39 -1.49
CA LEU A 51 2.52 -3.18 -2.00
C LEU A 51 3.31 -2.64 -3.19
N VAL A 52 2.59 -2.20 -4.20
CA VAL A 52 3.13 -1.46 -5.33
C VAL A 52 2.46 -0.09 -5.36
N TRP A 53 3.26 0.94 -5.15
CA TRP A 53 2.78 2.32 -5.14
C TRP A 53 3.16 2.99 -6.45
N ASP A 54 2.15 3.28 -7.26
CA ASP A 54 2.28 4.02 -8.51
C ASP A 54 1.99 5.51 -8.24
N LYS A 55 3.05 6.30 -8.16
CA LYS A 55 2.95 7.72 -7.84
C LYS A 55 2.30 8.53 -8.97
N GLU A 56 2.49 8.10 -10.21
CA GLU A 56 1.93 8.81 -11.37
C GLU A 56 0.42 8.60 -11.46
N LYS A 57 -0.02 7.35 -11.38
CA LYS A 57 -1.44 6.99 -11.49
C LYS A 57 -2.20 7.17 -10.18
N LYS A 58 -1.50 7.37 -9.07
CA LYS A 58 -2.07 7.52 -7.72
C LYS A 58 -2.88 6.32 -7.27
N PHE A 59 -2.35 5.12 -7.53
CA PHE A 59 -2.91 3.85 -7.08
C PHE A 59 -1.92 3.10 -6.22
N ILE A 60 -2.47 2.30 -5.30
CA ILE A 60 -1.71 1.27 -4.57
C ILE A 60 -2.28 -0.09 -4.96
N LYS A 61 -1.39 -1.01 -5.32
CA LYS A 61 -1.73 -2.39 -5.63
C LYS A 61 -1.25 -3.29 -4.50
N ARG A 62 -2.15 -4.13 -4.01
CA ARG A 62 -1.86 -5.07 -2.94
C ARG A 62 -1.81 -6.50 -3.47
N ASN A 63 -0.69 -7.20 -3.25
CA ASN A 63 -0.52 -8.63 -3.58
C ASN A 63 -0.93 -9.00 -5.01
N ASP A 64 -0.65 -8.15 -5.99
CA ASP A 64 -1.02 -8.35 -7.39
C ASP A 64 -2.51 -8.55 -7.66
N LYS A 65 -3.37 -8.14 -6.73
CA LYS A 65 -4.81 -8.39 -6.86
C LYS A 65 -5.60 -7.19 -7.35
N THR A 66 -5.49 -6.07 -6.65
CA THR A 66 -6.36 -4.92 -6.92
C THR A 66 -5.59 -3.62 -6.87
N TYR A 67 -5.94 -2.71 -7.78
CA TYR A 67 -5.49 -1.32 -7.74
C TYR A 67 -6.54 -0.49 -7.05
N GLU A 68 -6.15 0.18 -5.96
CA GLU A 68 -7.04 1.04 -5.22
C GLU A 68 -6.53 2.49 -5.25
N PRO A 69 -7.38 3.47 -5.53
CA PRO A 69 -6.99 4.87 -5.42
C PRO A 69 -6.74 5.21 -3.96
N TYR A 70 -5.72 6.01 -3.71
CA TYR A 70 -5.39 6.47 -2.36
C TYR A 70 -5.51 7.99 -2.26
N TYR A 71 -5.67 8.48 -1.04
CA TYR A 71 -5.49 9.90 -0.74
C TYR A 71 -4.42 10.06 0.34
N LEU A 72 -3.72 11.20 0.28
CA LEU A 72 -2.64 11.55 1.21
C LEU A 72 -3.14 12.60 2.19
N PHE A 73 -2.96 12.33 3.47
CA PHE A 73 -3.28 13.27 4.54
C PHE A 73 -2.21 13.17 5.63
N ASN A 74 -1.49 14.28 5.90
CA ASN A 74 -0.42 14.36 6.92
C ASN A 74 0.57 13.17 6.87
N ASP A 75 1.17 12.95 5.71
CA ASP A 75 2.15 11.87 5.47
C ASP A 75 1.59 10.45 5.64
N THR A 76 0.29 10.29 5.67
CA THR A 76 -0.36 9.00 5.68
C THR A 76 -1.14 8.75 4.39
N PHE A 77 -0.99 7.54 3.84
CA PHE A 77 -1.74 7.09 2.69
C PHE A 77 -2.95 6.31 3.17
N HIS A 78 -4.12 6.68 2.66
CA HIS A 78 -5.39 6.06 3.01
C HIS A 78 -6.02 5.44 1.78
N TRP A 79 -6.38 4.17 1.84
CA TRP A 79 -7.17 3.52 0.79
C TRP A 79 -8.06 2.46 1.41
N SER A 80 -9.03 2.01 0.64
CA SER A 80 -9.97 1.01 1.09
C SER A 80 -10.31 0.04 -0.03
N HIS A 81 -10.73 -1.15 0.34
CA HIS A 81 -11.17 -2.18 -0.57
C HIS A 81 -12.45 -2.81 -0.05
N LYS A 82 -13.46 -2.88 -0.91
CA LYS A 82 -14.73 -3.56 -0.62
C LYS A 82 -14.75 -4.90 -1.34
N TRP A 83 -15.11 -5.92 -0.62
CA TRP A 83 -15.33 -7.25 -1.19
C TRP A 83 -16.50 -7.90 -0.46
N THR A 84 -17.02 -9.01 -0.96
CA THR A 84 -18.27 -9.60 -0.53
C THR A 84 -18.45 -9.62 0.99
N GLY A 85 -19.31 -8.72 1.50
CA GLY A 85 -19.61 -8.63 2.93
C GLY A 85 -18.57 -7.93 3.79
N TRP A 86 -17.39 -7.60 3.24
CA TRP A 86 -16.28 -6.99 3.96
C TRP A 86 -15.90 -5.63 3.42
N TYR A 87 -15.39 -4.79 4.30
CA TYR A 87 -14.79 -3.50 3.99
C TYR A 87 -13.45 -3.41 4.68
N ASP A 88 -12.37 -3.35 3.92
CA ASP A 88 -11.00 -3.23 4.43
C ASP A 88 -10.50 -1.81 4.26
N LYS A 89 -10.00 -1.23 5.34
CA LYS A 89 -9.40 0.10 5.37
C LYS A 89 -7.92 -0.01 5.69
N TYR A 90 -7.09 0.66 4.88
CA TYR A 90 -5.64 0.66 5.02
C TYR A 90 -5.14 2.07 5.31
N VAL A 91 -4.21 2.18 6.25
CA VAL A 91 -3.51 3.43 6.57
C VAL A 91 -2.02 3.14 6.64
N LEU A 92 -1.25 3.73 5.74
CA LEU A 92 0.20 3.60 5.68
C LEU A 92 0.85 4.93 6.05
N ASN A 93 1.69 4.91 7.09
CA ASN A 93 2.53 6.05 7.43
C ASN A 93 3.79 6.04 6.55
N ALA A 94 3.95 7.06 5.71
CA ALA A 94 5.04 7.14 4.76
C ALA A 94 6.41 7.40 5.42
N ILE A 95 6.43 7.92 6.64
CA ILE A 95 7.67 8.24 7.35
C ILE A 95 8.26 7.00 8.03
N ASN A 96 7.46 6.28 8.79
CA ASN A 96 7.93 5.14 9.59
C ASN A 96 7.61 3.77 9.00
N GLY A 97 6.81 3.71 7.92
CA GLY A 97 6.43 2.46 7.27
C GLY A 97 5.35 1.65 8.00
N ASN A 98 4.74 2.18 9.04
CA ASN A 98 3.68 1.47 9.75
C ASN A 98 2.40 1.41 8.92
N LEU A 99 1.92 0.20 8.70
CA LEU A 99 0.67 -0.06 7.98
C LEU A 99 -0.35 -0.67 8.94
N THR A 100 -1.53 -0.07 8.98
CA THR A 100 -2.67 -0.61 9.72
C THR A 100 -3.74 -1.04 8.73
N MET A 101 -4.25 -2.25 8.89
CA MET A 101 -5.40 -2.73 8.15
C MET A 101 -6.54 -3.00 9.14
N THR A 102 -7.70 -2.42 8.88
CA THR A 102 -8.92 -2.66 9.66
C THR A 102 -9.99 -3.19 8.72
N GLY A 103 -10.45 -4.40 8.98
CA GLY A 103 -11.51 -5.04 8.21
C GLY A 103 -12.81 -5.12 9.01
N TYR A 104 -13.91 -4.87 8.35
CA TYR A 104 -15.24 -4.90 8.96
C TYR A 104 -16.18 -5.83 8.19
N ASN A 105 -16.94 -6.64 8.91
CA ASN A 105 -18.12 -7.32 8.39
C ASN A 105 -19.30 -6.97 9.29
N ARG A 106 -20.10 -6.01 8.84
CA ARG A 106 -21.22 -5.49 9.65
C ARG A 106 -22.31 -6.52 9.88
N LYS A 107 -22.59 -7.34 8.89
CA LYS A 107 -23.64 -8.36 8.97
C LYS A 107 -23.34 -9.39 10.05
N GLU A 108 -22.08 -9.76 10.21
CA GLU A 108 -21.63 -10.73 11.19
C GLU A 108 -21.06 -10.10 12.47
N ASN A 109 -21.04 -8.77 12.55
CA ASN A 109 -20.47 -8.02 13.66
C ASN A 109 -19.02 -8.44 13.94
N TRP A 110 -18.21 -8.46 12.88
CA TRP A 110 -16.83 -8.89 12.92
C TRP A 110 -15.90 -7.74 12.54
N GLU A 111 -14.80 -7.58 13.32
CA GLU A 111 -13.75 -6.61 13.06
C GLU A 111 -12.39 -7.28 13.13
N ASN A 112 -11.53 -7.02 12.14
CA ASN A 112 -10.14 -7.46 12.10
C ASN A 112 -9.24 -6.24 12.17
N ASN A 113 -8.17 -6.32 12.96
CA ASN A 113 -7.15 -5.28 13.01
C ASN A 113 -5.78 -5.93 12.90
N TYR A 114 -5.01 -5.54 11.88
CA TYR A 114 -3.67 -6.05 11.62
C TYR A 114 -2.68 -4.90 11.51
N TYR A 115 -1.50 -5.10 12.09
CA TYR A 115 -0.42 -4.13 12.08
C TYR A 115 0.80 -4.72 11.38
N TYR A 116 1.36 -3.93 10.45
CA TYR A 116 2.51 -4.32 9.63
C TYR A 116 3.58 -3.26 9.69
N THR A 117 4.81 -3.66 9.40
CA THR A 117 5.92 -2.74 9.11
C THR A 117 6.35 -2.92 7.67
N CYS A 118 6.31 -1.84 6.90
CA CYS A 118 6.61 -1.84 5.47
C CYS A 118 8.00 -1.27 5.22
N ASP A 119 8.78 -1.98 4.41
CA ASP A 119 10.09 -1.55 3.94
C ASP A 119 10.09 -1.46 2.41
N LYS A 120 10.76 -0.45 1.89
CA LYS A 120 10.97 -0.33 0.46
C LYS A 120 11.87 -1.46 -0.04
N THR A 121 11.54 -2.02 -1.18
CA THR A 121 12.31 -3.07 -1.80
C THR A 121 12.46 -2.80 -3.30
N GLN A 122 13.52 -3.34 -3.89
CA GLN A 122 13.75 -3.26 -5.32
C GLN A 122 13.18 -4.45 -6.09
N LYS A 123 12.67 -5.46 -5.38
CA LYS A 123 12.10 -6.64 -6.01
C LYS A 123 10.68 -6.37 -6.49
N LYS A 124 10.44 -6.69 -7.75
CA LYS A 124 9.09 -6.85 -8.28
C LYS A 124 8.51 -8.15 -7.71
N PHE A 125 7.34 -8.03 -7.18
CA PHE A 125 6.60 -9.20 -6.69
C PHE A 125 5.76 -9.81 -7.79
#